data_de979db244ed233386f2bd511eb1ad83
#
_entry.id   de979db244ed233386f2bd511eb1ad83
#
_cell.length_a   1.000
_cell.length_b   1.000
_cell.length_c   1.000
_cell.angle_alpha   90.00
_cell.angle_beta   90.00
_cell.angle_gamma   90.00
#
_symmetry.space_group_name_H-M   'P 1'
#
loop_
_entity.id
_entity.type
_entity.pdbx_description
1 polymer ?
#
loop_
_entity_poly.entity_id
_entity_poly.type
_entity_poly.pdbx_seq_one_letter_code
_entity_poly.pdbx_strand_id
1 'polypeptide(L)'
;MSFIMPTPSALNVDIRGTAGSFAVSRKGEAAGAVEVKYILTHVALSSGGAQQQLLDMLAPVREVVDIELLDFDEILQRDIDDSRVSRDLIPYLLEHRNSGLVKLFPPIVVIVLPLQELSRRPSSRYAKVEVKREPEAGHPGYEWRITTAGAVGKEQFQMRELLRPDGSLDPAHSVLRVAQGNCALAIVDGQHRAMALLALFRNMTNGWSDAKRAVYQQYYRVWAPDEIRNFDLSELQMPMIVCTFPQLAEDYPGDMDVIRAARRVFLDLNKNAKKVSDSRNKLLDDQDMVAHCLRAVLAYVKAYQVNSASPLRIWNVELDQARDRSVISSPVALTGVSHLYYIAEHLLFYVERVKDIAAKKTMLARSRRLTEAYTRLGLLDELTTEDMANNNRTNYTDKVAKAVEVKWCEKYGKSLERILGSFHPYAAHCLASLTINERLQAANNIKLRALLFDGQASSRTFEDFRDRLKVKMDDDTDWSTPERHVIKKEVDGHL
;
A
#
# COMPACT_ATOMS: atom_id res chain seq x y z
N MET A 1 -40.62 31.64 -12.40
CA MET A 1 -40.21 30.24 -12.12
C MET A 1 -38.72 30.13 -12.39
N SER A 2 -37.94 30.00 -11.36
CA SER A 2 -36.50 29.79 -11.49
C SER A 2 -36.28 28.31 -11.85
N PHE A 3 -35.79 28.05 -13.05
CA PHE A 3 -35.34 26.69 -13.42
C PHE A 3 -34.12 26.33 -12.59
N ILE A 4 -34.29 25.47 -11.61
CA ILE A 4 -33.18 24.85 -10.91
C ILE A 4 -32.55 23.87 -11.90
N MET A 5 -31.45 24.26 -12.51
CA MET A 5 -30.65 23.33 -13.30
C MET A 5 -30.20 22.18 -12.39
N PRO A 6 -30.41 20.94 -12.76
CA PRO A 6 -29.90 19.82 -11.95
C PRO A 6 -28.38 19.92 -11.83
N THR A 7 -27.87 19.74 -10.65
CA THR A 7 -26.41 19.66 -10.42
C THR A 7 -25.82 18.59 -11.33
N PRO A 8 -24.82 18.89 -12.17
CA PRO A 8 -24.25 17.90 -13.05
C PRO A 8 -23.60 16.78 -12.19
N SER A 9 -23.75 15.53 -12.63
CA SER A 9 -23.08 14.38 -12.00
C SER A 9 -21.57 14.56 -12.05
N ALA A 10 -20.88 14.21 -10.96
CA ALA A 10 -19.42 14.19 -10.91
C ALA A 10 -18.81 13.01 -11.69
N LEU A 11 -19.61 12.00 -12.04
CA LEU A 11 -19.18 10.79 -12.74
C LEU A 11 -18.77 11.10 -14.19
N ASN A 12 -17.48 11.01 -14.48
CA ASN A 12 -16.92 11.43 -15.76
C ASN A 12 -16.05 10.36 -16.44
N VAL A 13 -15.78 9.22 -15.79
CA VAL A 13 -15.00 8.12 -16.36
C VAL A 13 -15.83 6.85 -16.36
N ASP A 14 -16.13 6.31 -17.54
CA ASP A 14 -16.89 5.07 -17.74
C ASP A 14 -15.94 3.90 -17.96
N ILE A 15 -16.06 2.88 -17.12
CA ILE A 15 -15.32 1.62 -17.19
C ILE A 15 -16.32 0.51 -17.53
N ARG A 16 -16.27 0.02 -18.76
CA ARG A 16 -17.15 -1.05 -19.25
C ARG A 16 -16.44 -2.39 -19.14
N GLY A 17 -17.19 -3.43 -18.81
CA GLY A 17 -16.62 -4.77 -18.73
C GLY A 17 -17.60 -5.80 -18.17
N THR A 18 -17.05 -6.92 -17.75
CA THR A 18 -17.80 -8.04 -17.17
C THR A 18 -17.82 -7.91 -15.66
N ALA A 19 -19.01 -7.73 -15.07
CA ALA A 19 -19.15 -7.63 -13.63
C ALA A 19 -19.14 -9.01 -12.94
N GLY A 20 -18.68 -9.00 -11.70
CA GLY A 20 -18.77 -10.11 -10.79
C GLY A 20 -18.68 -9.66 -9.34
N SER A 21 -18.87 -10.61 -8.44
CA SER A 21 -18.71 -10.37 -7.01
C SER A 21 -18.07 -11.55 -6.30
N PHE A 22 -17.36 -11.25 -5.20
CA PHE A 22 -16.97 -12.23 -4.20
C PHE A 22 -17.76 -11.96 -2.93
N ALA A 23 -18.72 -12.84 -2.62
CA ALA A 23 -19.43 -12.88 -1.36
C ALA A 23 -19.58 -14.33 -0.94
N VAL A 24 -19.18 -14.65 0.28
CA VAL A 24 -19.35 -16.00 0.85
C VAL A 24 -20.10 -15.87 2.17
N SER A 25 -21.24 -16.58 2.26
CA SER A 25 -21.98 -16.74 3.51
C SER A 25 -22.36 -18.20 3.70
N ARG A 26 -22.51 -18.65 4.94
CA ARG A 26 -23.15 -19.93 5.23
C ARG A 26 -24.65 -19.84 4.96
N LYS A 27 -25.26 -20.94 4.44
CA LYS A 27 -26.70 -20.97 4.25
C LYS A 27 -27.41 -20.71 5.58
N GLY A 28 -28.25 -19.67 5.60
CA GLY A 28 -29.02 -19.27 6.77
C GLY A 28 -28.33 -18.28 7.72
N GLU A 29 -27.09 -17.90 7.46
CA GLU A 29 -26.40 -16.85 8.21
C GLU A 29 -26.30 -15.56 7.38
N ALA A 30 -26.33 -14.41 8.06
CA ALA A 30 -26.03 -13.14 7.42
C ALA A 30 -24.60 -13.17 6.86
N ALA A 31 -24.36 -12.47 5.75
CA ALA A 31 -23.03 -12.41 5.13
C ALA A 31 -22.00 -11.91 6.16
N GLY A 32 -21.11 -12.79 6.59
CA GLY A 32 -20.04 -12.45 7.56
C GLY A 32 -18.84 -11.75 6.94
N ALA A 33 -18.76 -11.70 5.60
CA ALA A 33 -17.67 -11.08 4.88
C ALA A 33 -18.16 -9.89 4.04
N VAL A 34 -17.33 -8.86 3.93
CA VAL A 34 -17.58 -7.73 3.04
C VAL A 34 -17.56 -8.21 1.60
N GLU A 35 -18.60 -7.88 0.85
CA GLU A 35 -18.69 -8.20 -0.58
C GLU A 35 -17.70 -7.36 -1.37
N VAL A 36 -16.92 -8.02 -2.21
CA VAL A 36 -16.10 -7.35 -3.25
C VAL A 36 -16.88 -7.39 -4.55
N LYS A 37 -17.28 -6.24 -5.06
CA LYS A 37 -17.79 -6.12 -6.43
C LYS A 37 -16.68 -5.71 -7.36
N TYR A 38 -16.62 -6.31 -8.55
CA TYR A 38 -15.57 -6.00 -9.52
C TYR A 38 -16.07 -5.95 -10.95
N ILE A 39 -15.31 -5.24 -11.79
CA ILE A 39 -15.42 -5.30 -13.25
C ILE A 39 -14.10 -5.78 -13.82
N LEU A 40 -14.18 -6.81 -14.66
CA LEU A 40 -13.10 -7.26 -15.54
C LEU A 40 -13.12 -6.41 -16.81
N THR A 41 -12.03 -5.74 -17.10
CA THR A 41 -11.88 -4.84 -18.23
C THR A 41 -10.45 -4.85 -18.75
N HIS A 42 -10.11 -3.93 -19.61
CA HIS A 42 -8.76 -3.65 -20.06
C HIS A 42 -8.50 -2.15 -20.11
N VAL A 43 -7.24 -1.78 -20.09
CA VAL A 43 -6.77 -0.44 -20.34
C VAL A 43 -5.83 -0.46 -21.55
N ALA A 44 -6.09 0.39 -22.53
CA ALA A 44 -5.29 0.51 -23.74
C ALA A 44 -4.41 1.76 -23.69
N LEU A 45 -3.24 1.69 -24.29
CA LEU A 45 -2.35 2.83 -24.43
C LEU A 45 -2.88 3.74 -25.54
N SER A 46 -3.71 4.70 -25.16
CA SER A 46 -4.35 5.65 -26.08
C SER A 46 -4.12 7.07 -25.61
N SER A 47 -3.91 7.96 -26.56
CA SER A 47 -3.71 9.40 -26.34
C SER A 47 -5.00 10.21 -26.41
N GLY A 48 -6.19 9.58 -26.35
CA GLY A 48 -7.46 10.29 -26.43
C GLY A 48 -8.64 9.54 -25.80
N GLY A 49 -9.71 10.30 -25.51
CA GLY A 49 -10.99 9.77 -25.06
C GLY A 49 -10.98 9.12 -23.68
N ALA A 50 -11.89 8.16 -23.48
CA ALA A 50 -12.11 7.49 -22.20
C ALA A 50 -10.89 6.71 -21.69
N GLN A 51 -10.07 6.16 -22.59
CA GLN A 51 -8.86 5.43 -22.21
C GLN A 51 -7.79 6.35 -21.63
N GLN A 52 -7.63 7.54 -22.17
CA GLN A 52 -6.73 8.55 -21.60
C GLN A 52 -7.18 8.95 -20.20
N GLN A 53 -8.47 9.24 -20.00
CA GLN A 53 -8.99 9.58 -18.67
C GLN A 53 -8.78 8.45 -17.66
N LEU A 54 -8.95 7.20 -18.09
CA LEU A 54 -8.69 6.03 -17.27
C LEU A 54 -7.21 5.93 -16.88
N LEU A 55 -6.29 6.11 -17.82
CA LEU A 55 -4.83 6.11 -17.57
C LEU A 55 -4.40 7.25 -16.64
N ASP A 56 -5.00 8.42 -16.77
CA ASP A 56 -4.73 9.58 -15.92
C ASP A 56 -5.16 9.33 -14.46
N MET A 57 -6.24 8.56 -14.23
CA MET A 57 -6.73 8.19 -12.92
C MET A 57 -5.98 7.02 -12.28
N LEU A 58 -5.37 6.15 -13.10
CA LEU A 58 -4.61 5.02 -12.60
C LEU A 58 -3.32 5.50 -11.93
N ALA A 59 -3.13 5.09 -10.69
CA ALA A 59 -1.93 5.45 -9.96
C ALA A 59 -1.48 4.32 -9.02
N PRO A 60 -0.16 4.08 -8.93
CA PRO A 60 0.41 3.31 -7.84
C PRO A 60 0.06 3.97 -6.50
N VAL A 61 -0.05 3.19 -5.44
CA VAL A 61 -0.39 3.72 -4.11
C VAL A 61 0.55 4.84 -3.67
N ARG A 62 1.85 4.73 -3.97
CA ARG A 62 2.85 5.77 -3.65
C ARG A 62 2.55 7.16 -4.24
N GLU A 63 1.70 7.24 -5.25
CA GLU A 63 1.29 8.50 -5.86
C GLU A 63 -0.06 9.00 -5.35
N VAL A 64 -0.94 8.07 -4.96
CA VAL A 64 -2.27 8.39 -4.43
C VAL A 64 -2.20 8.84 -2.98
N VAL A 65 -1.34 8.18 -2.22
CA VAL A 65 -1.26 8.34 -0.77
C VAL A 65 0.08 8.94 -0.39
N ASP A 66 0.07 9.86 0.55
CA ASP A 66 1.27 10.39 1.14
C ASP A 66 1.78 9.41 2.20
N ILE A 67 2.87 8.68 1.89
CA ILE A 67 3.42 7.64 2.75
C ILE A 67 3.80 8.20 4.13
N GLU A 68 4.20 9.48 4.19
CA GLU A 68 4.52 10.16 5.46
C GLU A 68 3.28 10.37 6.35
N LEU A 69 2.09 10.36 5.76
CA LEU A 69 0.81 10.65 6.43
C LEU A 69 0.00 9.38 6.72
N LEU A 70 0.41 8.24 6.19
CA LEU A 70 -0.26 6.96 6.44
C LEU A 70 0.14 6.39 7.80
N ASP A 71 -0.82 5.85 8.49
CA ASP A 71 -0.54 4.94 9.58
C ASP A 71 0.08 3.64 9.04
N PHE A 72 0.85 2.93 9.86
CA PHE A 72 1.48 1.68 9.43
C PHE A 72 0.46 0.62 9.00
N ASP A 73 -0.75 0.71 9.49
CA ASP A 73 -1.87 -0.12 9.06
C ASP A 73 -2.32 0.19 7.63
N GLU A 74 -1.97 1.35 7.10
CA GLU A 74 -2.34 1.83 5.77
C GLU A 74 -1.25 1.59 4.71
N ILE A 75 -0.07 1.09 5.09
CA ILE A 75 1.01 0.76 4.15
C ILE A 75 0.63 -0.48 3.35
N LEU A 76 0.23 -0.27 2.11
CA LEU A 76 -0.42 -1.28 1.28
C LEU A 76 0.53 -2.09 0.41
N GLN A 77 1.78 -1.67 0.15
CA GLN A 77 2.46 -2.23 -1.03
C GLN A 77 3.98 -2.27 -0.98
N ARG A 78 4.52 -3.13 -1.87
CA ARG A 78 5.94 -3.16 -2.22
C ARG A 78 6.33 -1.90 -2.98
N ASP A 79 7.59 -1.52 -2.82
CA ASP A 79 8.24 -0.58 -3.73
C ASP A 79 8.19 -1.05 -5.16
N ILE A 80 8.05 -0.08 -6.04
CA ILE A 80 8.21 -0.32 -7.46
C ILE A 80 9.70 -0.18 -7.78
N ASP A 81 10.29 -1.25 -8.26
CA ASP A 81 11.63 -1.21 -8.84
C ASP A 81 11.54 -0.58 -10.25
N ASP A 82 11.56 0.76 -10.27
CA ASP A 82 11.44 1.54 -11.51
C ASP A 82 12.56 1.23 -12.51
N SER A 83 13.74 0.89 -12.01
CA SER A 83 14.86 0.46 -12.84
C SER A 83 14.55 -0.84 -13.58
N ARG A 84 13.98 -1.81 -12.86
CA ARG A 84 13.53 -3.06 -13.45
C ARG A 84 12.37 -2.85 -14.43
N VAL A 85 11.40 -2.00 -14.09
CA VAL A 85 10.31 -1.67 -15.01
C VAL A 85 10.86 -1.14 -16.32
N SER A 86 11.79 -0.18 -16.24
CA SER A 86 12.37 0.45 -17.41
C SER A 86 13.25 -0.48 -18.25
N ARG A 87 14.04 -1.36 -17.60
CA ARG A 87 15.03 -2.21 -18.29
C ARG A 87 14.48 -3.56 -18.75
N ASP A 88 13.51 -4.11 -18.01
CA ASP A 88 13.04 -5.47 -18.25
C ASP A 88 11.59 -5.50 -18.76
N LEU A 89 10.67 -4.75 -18.12
CA LEU A 89 9.25 -4.86 -18.41
C LEU A 89 8.82 -4.03 -19.62
N ILE A 90 9.33 -2.82 -19.80
CA ILE A 90 9.05 -2.02 -20.99
C ILE A 90 9.63 -2.69 -22.24
N PRO A 91 10.91 -3.14 -22.27
CA PRO A 91 11.40 -3.94 -23.38
C PRO A 91 10.57 -5.19 -23.66
N TYR A 92 10.14 -5.91 -22.61
CA TYR A 92 9.26 -7.07 -22.78
C TYR A 92 7.94 -6.69 -23.47
N LEU A 93 7.35 -5.53 -23.17
CA LEU A 93 6.15 -5.05 -23.86
C LEU A 93 6.43 -4.68 -25.32
N LEU A 94 7.52 -3.97 -25.59
CA LEU A 94 7.84 -3.38 -26.88
C LEU A 94 8.60 -4.32 -27.81
N GLU A 95 9.18 -5.43 -27.32
CA GLU A 95 9.96 -6.33 -28.13
C GLU A 95 9.11 -6.99 -29.24
N HIS A 96 9.53 -6.83 -30.49
CA HIS A 96 8.83 -7.33 -31.67
C HIS A 96 9.66 -8.36 -32.48
N ARG A 97 10.92 -8.63 -32.06
CA ARG A 97 11.90 -9.31 -32.92
C ARG A 97 11.80 -10.82 -32.95
N ASN A 98 11.06 -11.44 -32.04
CA ASN A 98 11.03 -12.91 -31.99
C ASN A 98 9.66 -13.45 -32.37
N SER A 99 9.56 -13.92 -33.61
CA SER A 99 8.47 -14.79 -34.03
C SER A 99 8.39 -16.00 -33.09
N GLY A 100 7.28 -16.15 -32.36
CA GLY A 100 7.01 -17.30 -31.49
C GLY A 100 6.98 -16.99 -30.00
N LEU A 101 7.32 -15.78 -29.54
CA LEU A 101 7.10 -15.38 -28.15
C LEU A 101 5.65 -15.03 -27.92
N VAL A 102 5.02 -15.74 -27.00
CA VAL A 102 3.71 -15.36 -26.47
C VAL A 102 3.93 -14.38 -25.32
N LYS A 103 3.36 -13.18 -25.42
CA LYS A 103 3.41 -12.16 -24.39
C LYS A 103 2.06 -12.04 -23.71
N LEU A 104 2.06 -12.11 -22.40
CA LEU A 104 0.85 -11.89 -21.59
C LEU A 104 1.24 -11.30 -20.24
N PHE A 105 0.56 -10.24 -19.87
CA PHE A 105 0.56 -9.81 -18.47
C PHE A 105 -0.72 -10.31 -17.79
N PRO A 106 -0.61 -10.90 -16.60
CA PRO A 106 -1.76 -11.13 -15.76
C PRO A 106 -2.49 -9.82 -15.47
N PRO A 107 -3.80 -9.84 -15.20
CA PRO A 107 -4.56 -8.64 -14.87
C PRO A 107 -3.90 -7.83 -13.73
N ILE A 108 -3.92 -6.52 -13.86
CA ILE A 108 -3.65 -5.64 -12.73
C ILE A 108 -4.93 -5.53 -11.89
N VAL A 109 -4.77 -5.41 -10.57
CA VAL A 109 -5.90 -5.24 -9.66
C VAL A 109 -5.90 -3.82 -9.12
N VAL A 110 -7.03 -3.16 -9.28
CA VAL A 110 -7.24 -1.76 -8.97
C VAL A 110 -8.42 -1.62 -8.03
N ILE A 111 -8.34 -0.71 -7.09
CA ILE A 111 -9.44 -0.39 -6.17
C ILE A 111 -9.88 1.05 -6.39
N VAL A 112 -11.18 1.25 -6.40
CA VAL A 112 -11.77 2.59 -6.33
C VAL A 112 -11.63 3.09 -4.90
N LEU A 113 -10.64 3.95 -4.68
CA LEU A 113 -10.32 4.50 -3.38
C LEU A 113 -10.99 5.88 -3.22
N PRO A 114 -11.91 6.06 -2.25
CA PRO A 114 -12.54 7.35 -2.02
C PRO A 114 -11.53 8.38 -1.52
N LEU A 115 -11.69 9.64 -1.94
CA LEU A 115 -10.86 10.76 -1.52
C LEU A 115 -11.67 11.77 -0.72
N GLN A 116 -11.02 12.40 0.26
CA GLN A 116 -11.59 13.53 1.00
C GLN A 116 -11.62 14.80 0.14
N GLU A 117 -12.72 15.54 0.16
CA GLU A 117 -12.96 16.69 -0.72
C GLU A 117 -11.83 17.72 -0.77
N LEU A 118 -11.26 18.09 0.36
CA LEU A 118 -10.29 19.18 0.45
C LEU A 118 -8.84 18.73 0.44
N SER A 119 -8.55 17.57 1.01
CA SER A 119 -7.16 17.13 1.24
C SER A 119 -6.63 16.19 0.17
N ARG A 120 -7.52 15.66 -0.69
CA ARG A 120 -7.24 14.53 -1.60
C ARG A 120 -6.61 13.31 -0.91
N ARG A 121 -6.76 13.21 0.41
CA ARG A 121 -6.34 12.04 1.18
C ARG A 121 -7.34 10.92 0.97
N PRO A 122 -6.92 9.67 1.01
CA PRO A 122 -7.83 8.56 1.06
C PRO A 122 -8.81 8.69 2.22
N SER A 123 -10.07 8.40 1.95
CA SER A 123 -11.10 8.25 2.97
C SER A 123 -11.19 6.77 3.34
N SER A 124 -11.38 6.46 4.61
CA SER A 124 -11.58 5.10 5.09
C SER A 124 -12.94 4.50 4.68
N ARG A 125 -13.91 5.35 4.33
CA ARG A 125 -15.27 4.96 3.97
C ARG A 125 -15.69 5.62 2.67
N TYR A 126 -16.54 4.91 1.90
CA TYR A 126 -17.31 5.58 0.87
C TYR A 126 -18.36 6.47 1.54
N ALA A 127 -18.78 7.50 0.84
CA ALA A 127 -20.00 8.24 1.18
C ALA A 127 -21.20 7.28 1.15
N LYS A 128 -22.33 7.75 1.68
CA LYS A 128 -23.56 6.95 1.70
C LYS A 128 -23.86 6.28 0.37
N VAL A 129 -24.13 4.98 0.40
CA VAL A 129 -24.42 4.18 -0.78
C VAL A 129 -25.91 4.01 -0.93
N GLU A 130 -26.43 4.32 -2.13
CA GLU A 130 -27.81 4.07 -2.52
C GLU A 130 -27.88 3.03 -3.63
N VAL A 131 -28.89 2.16 -3.54
CA VAL A 131 -29.18 1.14 -4.56
C VAL A 131 -30.54 1.41 -5.14
N LYS A 132 -30.60 1.62 -6.47
CA LYS A 132 -31.85 1.80 -7.23
C LYS A 132 -32.00 0.70 -8.26
N ARG A 133 -33.24 0.43 -8.66
CA ARG A 133 -33.57 -0.42 -9.79
C ARG A 133 -34.36 0.38 -10.81
N GLU A 134 -33.98 0.26 -12.06
CA GLU A 134 -34.59 0.93 -13.19
C GLU A 134 -34.84 -0.11 -14.28
N PRO A 135 -36.05 -0.17 -14.89
CA PRO A 135 -36.31 -1.07 -16.02
C PRO A 135 -35.41 -0.74 -17.20
N GLU A 136 -34.95 -1.76 -17.92
CA GLU A 136 -34.21 -1.56 -19.16
C GLU A 136 -35.20 -1.22 -20.32
N ALA A 137 -35.00 -0.10 -20.99
CA ALA A 137 -35.93 0.45 -21.95
C ALA A 137 -36.15 -0.42 -23.21
N GLY A 138 -35.20 -1.27 -23.56
CA GLY A 138 -35.25 -2.06 -24.80
C GLY A 138 -35.58 -3.52 -24.61
N HIS A 139 -35.60 -4.02 -23.36
CA HIS A 139 -35.71 -5.44 -23.07
C HIS A 139 -36.66 -5.72 -21.89
N PRO A 140 -37.93 -6.08 -22.19
CA PRO A 140 -38.91 -6.35 -21.15
C PRO A 140 -38.43 -7.39 -20.12
N GLY A 141 -38.59 -7.06 -18.83
CA GLY A 141 -38.18 -7.90 -17.71
C GLY A 141 -36.72 -7.78 -17.28
N TYR A 142 -35.88 -7.06 -18.04
CA TYR A 142 -34.54 -6.71 -17.59
C TYR A 142 -34.55 -5.42 -16.78
N GLU A 143 -33.72 -5.35 -15.75
CA GLU A 143 -33.60 -4.20 -14.85
C GLU A 143 -32.14 -3.83 -14.64
N TRP A 144 -31.85 -2.53 -14.57
CA TRP A 144 -30.59 -2.03 -14.08
C TRP A 144 -30.58 -1.95 -12.56
N ARG A 145 -29.66 -2.64 -11.92
CA ARG A 145 -29.31 -2.38 -10.53
C ARG A 145 -28.20 -1.32 -10.52
N ILE A 146 -28.51 -0.17 -9.94
CA ILE A 146 -27.63 1.01 -9.92
C ILE A 146 -27.22 1.25 -8.48
N THR A 147 -25.96 0.99 -8.17
CA THR A 147 -25.34 1.22 -6.87
C THR A 147 -24.50 2.48 -6.95
N THR A 148 -24.88 3.56 -6.25
CA THR A 148 -24.19 4.85 -6.29
C THR A 148 -23.68 5.20 -4.90
N ALA A 149 -22.40 5.56 -4.79
CA ALA A 149 -21.76 6.09 -3.58
C ALA A 149 -21.66 7.62 -3.71
N GLY A 150 -22.24 8.36 -2.77
CA GLY A 150 -22.24 9.82 -2.73
C GLY A 150 -23.49 10.46 -3.30
N ALA A 151 -23.75 11.69 -2.88
CA ALA A 151 -24.86 12.50 -3.34
C ALA A 151 -24.61 13.04 -4.75
N VAL A 152 -25.69 13.47 -5.42
CA VAL A 152 -25.63 14.09 -6.76
C VAL A 152 -24.66 15.27 -6.77
N GLY A 153 -23.72 15.27 -7.71
CA GLY A 153 -22.65 16.25 -7.85
C GLY A 153 -21.41 15.99 -6.97
N LYS A 154 -21.49 15.00 -6.07
CA LYS A 154 -20.40 14.55 -5.19
C LYS A 154 -20.24 13.03 -5.21
N GLU A 155 -20.73 12.41 -6.29
CA GLU A 155 -20.61 10.97 -6.46
C GLU A 155 -19.13 10.57 -6.46
N GLN A 156 -18.85 9.42 -5.87
CA GLN A 156 -17.54 8.77 -5.87
C GLN A 156 -17.50 7.72 -6.98
N PHE A 157 -18.49 6.83 -6.98
CA PHE A 157 -18.67 5.87 -8.07
C PHE A 157 -20.14 5.49 -8.24
N GLN A 158 -20.45 4.94 -9.39
CA GLN A 158 -21.72 4.30 -9.70
C GLN A 158 -21.49 3.00 -10.45
N MET A 159 -21.96 1.89 -9.89
CA MET A 159 -21.96 0.58 -10.54
C MET A 159 -23.34 0.30 -11.13
N ARG A 160 -23.40 0.07 -12.43
CA ARG A 160 -24.61 -0.32 -13.16
C ARG A 160 -24.47 -1.78 -13.59
N GLU A 161 -25.36 -2.62 -13.12
CA GLU A 161 -25.38 -4.06 -13.35
C GLU A 161 -26.73 -4.43 -13.97
N LEU A 162 -26.72 -5.06 -15.14
CA LEU A 162 -27.94 -5.52 -15.77
C LEU A 162 -28.41 -6.83 -15.11
N LEU A 163 -29.68 -6.86 -14.67
CA LEU A 163 -30.31 -8.04 -14.12
C LEU A 163 -31.27 -8.64 -15.16
N ARG A 164 -31.24 -9.96 -15.29
CA ARG A 164 -32.16 -10.73 -16.11
C ARG A 164 -33.53 -10.82 -15.45
N PRO A 165 -34.59 -11.27 -16.20
CA PRO A 165 -35.93 -11.44 -15.64
C PRO A 165 -36.03 -12.38 -14.42
N ASP A 166 -35.10 -13.29 -14.28
CA ASP A 166 -34.98 -14.18 -13.10
C ASP A 166 -34.22 -13.54 -11.92
N GLY A 167 -33.80 -12.28 -12.05
CA GLY A 167 -33.02 -11.54 -11.06
C GLY A 167 -31.54 -11.86 -11.04
N SER A 168 -31.05 -12.78 -11.88
CA SER A 168 -29.64 -13.08 -11.99
C SER A 168 -28.90 -11.94 -12.72
N LEU A 169 -27.61 -11.78 -12.39
CA LEU A 169 -26.75 -10.80 -13.06
C LEU A 169 -26.45 -11.22 -14.50
N ASP A 170 -26.61 -10.28 -15.45
CA ASP A 170 -25.99 -10.39 -16.77
C ASP A 170 -24.60 -9.76 -16.71
N PRO A 171 -23.53 -10.56 -16.61
CA PRO A 171 -22.21 -10.04 -16.33
C PRO A 171 -21.64 -9.22 -17.50
N ALA A 172 -22.09 -9.44 -18.72
CA ALA A 172 -21.52 -8.83 -19.92
C ALA A 172 -21.93 -7.34 -20.09
N HIS A 173 -23.03 -6.93 -19.47
CA HIS A 173 -23.58 -5.58 -19.62
C HIS A 173 -23.46 -4.79 -18.31
N SER A 174 -22.23 -4.44 -17.95
CA SER A 174 -21.99 -3.71 -16.72
C SER A 174 -21.07 -2.53 -16.96
N VAL A 175 -21.34 -1.44 -16.22
CA VAL A 175 -20.56 -0.20 -16.30
C VAL A 175 -20.26 0.29 -14.89
N LEU A 176 -19.00 0.52 -14.61
CA LEU A 176 -18.57 1.27 -13.45
C LEU A 176 -18.19 2.69 -13.88
N ARG A 177 -18.90 3.68 -13.34
CA ARG A 177 -18.61 5.09 -13.53
C ARG A 177 -17.90 5.61 -12.31
N VAL A 178 -16.83 6.36 -12.49
CA VAL A 178 -16.02 6.93 -11.40
C VAL A 178 -15.90 8.44 -11.59
N ALA A 179 -15.82 9.15 -10.47
CA ALA A 179 -15.62 10.58 -10.44
C ALA A 179 -14.14 10.91 -10.26
N GLN A 180 -13.52 11.46 -11.29
CA GLN A 180 -12.18 12.01 -11.19
C GLN A 180 -12.16 13.17 -10.18
N GLY A 181 -11.30 13.07 -9.17
CA GLY A 181 -11.21 14.05 -8.08
C GLY A 181 -11.90 13.63 -6.79
N ASN A 182 -12.96 12.80 -6.83
CA ASN A 182 -13.61 12.23 -5.64
C ASN A 182 -13.11 10.82 -5.33
N CYS A 183 -12.46 10.18 -6.31
CA CYS A 183 -11.82 8.87 -6.18
C CYS A 183 -10.47 8.84 -6.86
N ALA A 184 -9.65 7.89 -6.45
CA ALA A 184 -8.46 7.43 -7.15
C ALA A 184 -8.63 5.96 -7.54
N LEU A 185 -8.05 5.58 -8.67
CA LEU A 185 -7.92 4.20 -9.09
C LEU A 185 -6.56 3.67 -8.63
N ALA A 186 -6.54 3.16 -7.40
CA ALA A 186 -5.31 2.71 -6.75
C ALA A 186 -4.95 1.28 -7.18
N ILE A 187 -3.76 1.11 -7.74
CA ILE A 187 -3.27 -0.19 -8.20
C ILE A 187 -2.75 -0.97 -7.00
N VAL A 188 -3.43 -2.04 -6.61
CA VAL A 188 -3.08 -2.87 -5.46
C VAL A 188 -2.27 -4.11 -5.82
N ASP A 189 -2.43 -4.66 -7.02
CA ASP A 189 -1.54 -5.71 -7.55
C ASP A 189 -1.12 -5.43 -8.97
N GLY A 190 0.06 -5.93 -9.35
CA GLY A 190 0.63 -5.73 -10.68
C GLY A 190 1.24 -4.36 -10.92
N GLN A 191 1.67 -3.64 -9.89
CA GLN A 191 2.21 -2.29 -9.99
C GLN A 191 3.36 -2.12 -10.96
N HIS A 192 4.31 -3.05 -10.97
CA HIS A 192 5.42 -3.03 -11.94
C HIS A 192 4.90 -3.12 -13.38
N ARG A 193 3.90 -3.98 -13.61
CA ARG A 193 3.25 -4.13 -14.92
C ARG A 193 2.50 -2.87 -15.34
N ALA A 194 1.73 -2.34 -14.41
CA ALA A 194 1.01 -1.08 -14.61
C ALA A 194 1.98 0.09 -14.85
N MET A 195 3.07 0.15 -14.08
CA MET A 195 4.08 1.21 -14.27
C MET A 195 4.75 1.13 -15.64
N ALA A 196 4.93 -0.05 -16.22
CA ALA A 196 5.45 -0.16 -17.59
C ALA A 196 4.53 0.55 -18.60
N LEU A 197 3.21 0.34 -18.49
CA LEU A 197 2.22 1.02 -19.34
C LEU A 197 2.14 2.52 -19.01
N LEU A 198 2.03 2.87 -17.73
CA LEU A 198 1.90 4.26 -17.29
C LEU A 198 3.15 5.09 -17.64
N ALA A 199 4.34 4.52 -17.57
CA ALA A 199 5.56 5.24 -17.96
C ALA A 199 5.59 5.58 -19.45
N LEU A 200 5.21 4.65 -20.32
CA LEU A 200 5.05 4.89 -21.75
C LEU A 200 4.02 5.99 -22.01
N PHE A 201 2.84 5.88 -21.41
CA PHE A 201 1.78 6.87 -21.51
C PHE A 201 2.25 8.27 -21.07
N ARG A 202 2.88 8.36 -19.90
CA ARG A 202 3.37 9.62 -19.33
C ARG A 202 4.47 10.25 -20.16
N ASN A 203 5.35 9.45 -20.75
CA ASN A 203 6.38 9.96 -21.66
C ASN A 203 5.75 10.54 -22.93
N MET A 204 4.70 9.91 -23.46
CA MET A 204 3.99 10.43 -24.66
C MET A 204 3.16 11.68 -24.38
N THR A 205 2.58 11.79 -23.18
CA THR A 205 1.65 12.87 -22.80
C THR A 205 2.26 13.95 -21.91
N ASN A 206 3.56 13.87 -21.61
CA ASN A 206 4.22 14.70 -20.60
C ASN A 206 3.59 14.63 -19.20
N GLY A 207 3.07 13.45 -18.83
CA GLY A 207 2.32 13.19 -17.60
C GLY A 207 3.15 13.11 -16.31
N TRP A 208 4.39 13.63 -16.30
CA TRP A 208 5.29 13.64 -15.14
C TRP A 208 5.30 14.96 -14.36
N SER A 209 4.43 15.90 -14.68
CA SER A 209 4.40 17.24 -14.08
C SER A 209 4.07 17.27 -12.59
N ASP A 210 3.36 16.25 -12.09
CA ASP A 210 3.07 16.12 -10.66
C ASP A 210 4.34 15.85 -9.85
N ALA A 211 4.52 16.56 -8.73
CA ALA A 211 5.73 16.46 -7.91
C ALA A 211 5.99 15.02 -7.41
N LYS A 212 4.95 14.26 -7.08
CA LYS A 212 5.08 12.85 -6.64
C LYS A 212 5.53 11.93 -7.78
N ARG A 213 5.21 12.26 -9.03
CA ARG A 213 5.60 11.51 -10.23
C ARG A 213 6.96 11.90 -10.76
N ALA A 214 7.28 13.19 -10.73
CA ALA A 214 8.50 13.76 -11.30
C ALA A 214 9.80 13.11 -10.80
N VAL A 215 9.83 12.69 -9.53
CA VAL A 215 11.00 12.03 -8.92
C VAL A 215 11.37 10.72 -9.61
N TYR A 216 10.39 10.03 -10.20
CA TYR A 216 10.58 8.74 -10.86
C TYR A 216 10.86 8.86 -12.37
N GLN A 217 10.60 10.01 -13.00
CA GLN A 217 10.80 10.23 -14.42
C GLN A 217 12.19 9.86 -14.91
N GLN A 218 13.21 10.06 -14.07
CA GLN A 218 14.60 9.77 -14.42
C GLN A 218 14.86 8.32 -14.84
N TYR A 219 14.11 7.37 -14.32
CA TYR A 219 14.24 5.95 -14.66
C TYR A 219 13.72 5.62 -16.06
N TYR A 220 12.81 6.46 -16.58
CA TYR A 220 12.08 6.23 -17.82
C TYR A 220 12.52 7.13 -18.97
N ARG A 221 13.53 8.01 -18.78
CA ARG A 221 14.02 8.94 -19.82
C ARG A 221 14.59 8.27 -21.06
N VAL A 222 15.07 7.05 -20.93
CA VAL A 222 15.54 6.25 -22.06
C VAL A 222 14.43 5.97 -23.09
N TRP A 223 13.18 5.95 -22.62
CA TRP A 223 12.00 5.77 -23.44
C TRP A 223 11.45 7.12 -23.87
N ALA A 224 12.20 7.80 -24.77
CA ALA A 224 11.75 9.09 -25.30
C ALA A 224 10.49 8.91 -26.18
N PRO A 225 9.63 9.94 -26.32
CA PRO A 225 8.42 9.87 -27.15
C PRO A 225 8.70 9.39 -28.60
N ASP A 226 9.83 9.83 -29.17
CA ASP A 226 10.19 9.44 -30.54
C ASP A 226 10.57 7.96 -30.63
N GLU A 227 11.21 7.41 -29.59
CA GLU A 227 11.51 5.98 -29.53
C GLU A 227 10.22 5.16 -29.38
N ILE A 228 9.28 5.61 -28.53
CA ILE A 228 8.00 4.91 -28.33
C ILE A 228 7.16 4.91 -29.61
N ARG A 229 7.18 5.98 -30.40
CA ARG A 229 6.43 6.08 -31.68
C ARG A 229 6.93 5.11 -32.77
N ASN A 230 8.10 4.52 -32.62
CA ASN A 230 8.59 3.48 -33.52
C ASN A 230 7.82 2.16 -33.37
N PHE A 231 6.98 2.02 -32.32
CA PHE A 231 6.20 0.83 -32.06
C PHE A 231 4.72 1.10 -32.32
N ASP A 232 4.04 0.14 -32.95
CA ASP A 232 2.57 0.14 -33.00
C ASP A 232 2.02 -0.40 -31.67
N LEU A 233 1.41 0.47 -30.91
CA LEU A 233 0.83 0.19 -29.59
C LEU A 233 -0.70 0.15 -29.60
N SER A 234 -1.33 0.22 -30.78
CA SER A 234 -2.79 0.28 -30.93
C SER A 234 -3.50 -0.93 -30.33
N GLU A 235 -2.89 -2.11 -30.41
CA GLU A 235 -3.42 -3.37 -29.88
C GLU A 235 -2.89 -3.70 -28.48
N LEU A 236 -2.10 -2.82 -27.88
CA LEU A 236 -1.57 -3.05 -26.52
C LEU A 236 -2.67 -2.78 -25.49
N GLN A 237 -3.29 -3.86 -25.02
CA GLN A 237 -4.34 -3.81 -24.01
C GLN A 237 -3.91 -4.59 -22.76
N MET A 238 -3.87 -3.93 -21.63
CA MET A 238 -3.55 -4.56 -20.35
C MET A 238 -4.84 -4.96 -19.63
N PRO A 239 -5.04 -6.25 -19.32
CA PRO A 239 -6.22 -6.67 -18.58
C PRO A 239 -6.21 -6.09 -17.17
N MET A 240 -7.38 -5.71 -16.67
CA MET A 240 -7.57 -5.02 -15.42
C MET A 240 -8.82 -5.51 -14.68
N ILE A 241 -8.71 -5.62 -13.36
CA ILE A 241 -9.83 -5.87 -12.47
C ILE A 241 -10.01 -4.62 -11.60
N VAL A 242 -11.17 -3.98 -11.68
CA VAL A 242 -11.49 -2.82 -10.83
C VAL A 242 -12.47 -3.24 -9.76
N CYS A 243 -12.05 -3.12 -8.50
CA CYS A 243 -12.81 -3.56 -7.33
C CYS A 243 -13.42 -2.37 -6.58
N THR A 244 -14.61 -2.59 -6.03
CA THR A 244 -15.32 -1.71 -5.09
C THR A 244 -15.84 -2.53 -3.92
N PHE A 245 -16.10 -1.86 -2.79
CA PHE A 245 -16.66 -2.45 -1.57
C PHE A 245 -17.90 -1.66 -1.13
N PRO A 246 -19.03 -1.73 -1.85
CA PRO A 246 -20.17 -0.84 -1.63
C PRO A 246 -20.73 -0.86 -0.20
N GLN A 247 -20.53 -1.96 0.52
CA GLN A 247 -20.96 -2.08 1.92
C GLN A 247 -20.13 -1.20 2.88
N LEU A 248 -18.89 -0.83 2.50
CA LEU A 248 -18.00 -0.02 3.33
C LEU A 248 -18.29 1.48 3.19
N ALA A 249 -19.56 1.83 3.33
CA ALA A 249 -20.05 3.21 3.37
C ALA A 249 -19.98 3.80 4.80
N GLU A 250 -20.30 5.07 4.94
CA GLU A 250 -20.29 5.80 6.22
C GLU A 250 -21.14 5.13 7.31
N ASP A 251 -22.21 4.46 6.93
CA ASP A 251 -23.17 3.77 7.81
C ASP A 251 -22.82 2.30 8.08
N TYR A 252 -21.70 1.80 7.61
CA TYR A 252 -21.28 0.42 7.90
C TYR A 252 -20.94 0.24 9.38
N PRO A 253 -21.59 -0.70 10.08
CA PRO A 253 -21.48 -0.83 11.54
C PRO A 253 -20.19 -1.50 12.02
N GLY A 254 -19.40 -2.12 11.13
CA GLY A 254 -18.18 -2.85 11.49
C GLY A 254 -16.91 -2.02 11.38
N ASP A 255 -15.81 -2.57 11.87
CA ASP A 255 -14.49 -1.92 11.89
C ASP A 255 -13.73 -2.02 10.55
N MET A 256 -14.22 -2.85 9.63
CA MET A 256 -13.62 -2.96 8.30
C MET A 256 -13.84 -1.66 7.52
N ASP A 257 -12.81 -1.19 6.86
CA ASP A 257 -12.83 -0.01 6.00
C ASP A 257 -12.24 -0.32 4.61
N VAL A 258 -12.35 0.65 3.68
CA VAL A 258 -11.89 0.48 2.29
C VAL A 258 -10.38 0.24 2.23
N ILE A 259 -9.60 0.89 3.08
CA ILE A 259 -8.15 0.77 3.09
C ILE A 259 -7.74 -0.62 3.60
N ARG A 260 -8.36 -1.07 4.68
CA ARG A 260 -8.14 -2.43 5.22
C ARG A 260 -8.61 -3.50 4.23
N ALA A 261 -9.73 -3.30 3.54
CA ALA A 261 -10.22 -4.21 2.51
C ALA A 261 -9.25 -4.28 1.33
N ALA A 262 -8.74 -3.12 0.87
CA ALA A 262 -7.72 -3.05 -0.17
C ALA A 262 -6.45 -3.82 0.22
N ARG A 263 -5.98 -3.62 1.46
CA ARG A 263 -4.84 -4.36 2.01
C ARG A 263 -5.09 -5.87 2.04
N ARG A 264 -6.31 -6.28 2.41
CA ARG A 264 -6.68 -7.70 2.44
C ARG A 264 -6.62 -8.33 1.04
N VAL A 265 -7.19 -7.65 0.04
CA VAL A 265 -7.10 -8.09 -1.36
C VAL A 265 -5.65 -8.22 -1.80
N PHE A 266 -4.80 -7.24 -1.49
CA PHE A 266 -3.38 -7.31 -1.78
C PHE A 266 -2.68 -8.50 -1.12
N LEU A 267 -2.96 -8.75 0.17
CA LEU A 267 -2.37 -9.88 0.90
C LEU A 267 -2.79 -11.22 0.31
N ASP A 268 -4.07 -11.38 -0.01
CA ASP A 268 -4.60 -12.63 -0.54
C ASP A 268 -4.02 -12.93 -1.93
N LEU A 269 -3.87 -11.91 -2.78
CA LEU A 269 -3.23 -12.04 -4.09
C LEU A 269 -1.73 -12.37 -3.99
N ASN A 270 -1.03 -11.82 -3.00
CA ASN A 270 0.41 -12.02 -2.84
C ASN A 270 0.79 -13.24 -1.98
N LYS A 271 -0.15 -13.82 -1.23
CA LYS A 271 0.08 -14.99 -0.38
C LYS A 271 0.60 -16.21 -1.17
N ASN A 272 0.20 -16.30 -2.42
CA ASN A 272 0.60 -17.35 -3.35
C ASN A 272 1.62 -16.89 -4.41
N ALA A 273 1.98 -15.61 -4.44
CA ALA A 273 2.97 -15.07 -5.37
C ALA A 273 4.37 -15.06 -4.75
N LYS A 274 5.39 -15.02 -5.59
CA LYS A 274 6.79 -15.03 -5.20
C LYS A 274 7.08 -13.95 -4.14
N LYS A 275 7.47 -14.39 -2.98
CA LYS A 275 7.89 -13.73 -1.74
C LYS A 275 7.85 -12.21 -1.70
N VAL A 276 6.81 -11.68 -1.07
CA VAL A 276 6.92 -10.46 -0.26
C VAL A 276 8.06 -10.69 0.74
N SER A 277 8.85 -9.68 1.05
CA SER A 277 9.89 -9.86 2.08
C SER A 277 9.26 -10.35 3.38
N ASP A 278 9.97 -11.20 4.11
CA ASP A 278 9.47 -11.74 5.39
C ASP A 278 9.16 -10.62 6.39
N SER A 279 9.90 -9.51 6.33
CA SER A 279 9.67 -8.34 7.17
C SER A 279 8.34 -7.67 6.85
N ARG A 280 8.01 -7.52 5.59
CA ARG A 280 6.75 -6.92 5.16
C ARG A 280 5.55 -7.83 5.42
N ASN A 281 5.70 -9.14 5.23
CA ASN A 281 4.67 -10.09 5.61
C ASN A 281 4.34 -10.03 7.10
N LYS A 282 5.38 -9.91 7.95
CA LYS A 282 5.20 -9.72 9.40
C LYS A 282 4.49 -8.42 9.72
N LEU A 283 4.80 -7.34 9.02
CA LEU A 283 4.17 -6.04 9.24
C LEU A 283 2.69 -6.02 8.81
N LEU A 284 2.35 -6.78 7.78
CA LEU A 284 1.01 -6.81 7.17
C LEU A 284 0.10 -7.92 7.71
N ASP A 285 0.61 -8.79 8.61
CA ASP A 285 -0.18 -9.90 9.17
C ASP A 285 -1.16 -9.39 10.23
N ASP A 286 -2.42 -9.20 9.83
CA ASP A 286 -3.50 -8.75 10.71
C ASP A 286 -3.98 -9.80 11.71
N GLN A 287 -3.57 -11.04 11.53
CA GLN A 287 -3.96 -12.13 12.40
C GLN A 287 -2.92 -12.41 13.49
N ASP A 288 -1.74 -11.78 13.43
CA ASP A 288 -0.69 -12.01 14.41
C ASP A 288 -0.60 -10.86 15.42
N MET A 289 -0.83 -11.16 16.69
CA MET A 289 -0.75 -10.19 17.79
C MET A 289 0.62 -9.48 17.87
N VAL A 290 1.70 -10.18 17.50
CA VAL A 290 3.04 -9.57 17.46
C VAL A 290 3.13 -8.51 16.37
N ALA A 291 2.48 -8.76 15.22
CA ALA A 291 2.39 -7.78 14.16
C ALA A 291 1.58 -6.54 14.57
N HIS A 292 0.48 -6.72 15.31
CA HIS A 292 -0.26 -5.60 15.91
C HIS A 292 0.61 -4.77 16.83
N CYS A 293 1.32 -5.39 17.77
CA CYS A 293 2.24 -4.70 18.66
C CYS A 293 3.35 -3.97 17.93
N LEU A 294 3.87 -4.57 16.86
CA LEU A 294 4.89 -3.94 16.04
C LEU A 294 4.36 -2.69 15.33
N ARG A 295 3.20 -2.78 14.68
CA ARG A 295 2.56 -1.62 14.04
C ARG A 295 2.27 -0.50 15.03
N ALA A 296 1.78 -0.84 16.22
CA ALA A 296 1.52 0.12 17.28
C ALA A 296 2.78 0.89 17.72
N VAL A 297 3.93 0.22 17.84
CA VAL A 297 5.22 0.88 18.14
C VAL A 297 5.65 1.78 16.99
N LEU A 298 5.52 1.32 15.76
CA LEU A 298 5.90 2.12 14.58
C LEU A 298 4.99 3.34 14.41
N ALA A 299 3.69 3.19 14.66
CA ALA A 299 2.74 4.31 14.71
C ALA A 299 3.09 5.30 15.84
N TYR A 300 3.45 4.78 17.01
CA TYR A 300 3.91 5.59 18.13
C TYR A 300 5.16 6.40 17.78
N VAL A 301 6.18 5.77 17.19
CA VAL A 301 7.41 6.46 16.73
C VAL A 301 7.07 7.54 15.71
N LYS A 302 6.16 7.26 14.80
CA LYS A 302 5.72 8.21 13.77
C LYS A 302 4.95 9.40 14.37
N ALA A 303 4.03 9.15 15.30
CA ALA A 303 3.27 10.20 16.00
C ALA A 303 4.18 11.08 16.88
N TYR A 304 5.15 10.46 17.53
CA TYR A 304 6.12 11.15 18.39
C TYR A 304 7.06 12.07 17.61
N GLN A 305 7.29 11.77 16.36
CA GLN A 305 8.12 12.53 15.43
C GLN A 305 7.68 14.01 15.28
N VAL A 306 6.41 14.31 15.52
CA VAL A 306 5.86 15.67 15.33
C VAL A 306 6.10 16.57 16.55
N ASN A 307 6.18 16.00 17.78
CA ASN A 307 6.12 16.76 19.04
C ASN A 307 7.27 16.47 20.02
N SER A 308 8.33 15.76 19.62
CA SER A 308 9.34 15.28 20.55
C SER A 308 10.73 15.81 20.24
N ALA A 309 11.53 15.98 21.30
CA ALA A 309 12.95 16.28 21.23
C ALA A 309 13.79 15.07 20.75
N SER A 310 13.20 13.87 20.63
CA SER A 310 13.90 12.69 20.16
C SER A 310 14.27 12.84 18.68
N PRO A 311 15.51 12.52 18.30
CA PRO A 311 15.92 12.55 16.90
C PRO A 311 15.45 11.34 16.09
N LEU A 312 14.85 10.32 16.74
CA LEU A 312 14.38 9.11 16.08
C LEU A 312 13.27 9.43 15.09
N ARG A 313 13.38 8.89 13.89
CA ARG A 313 12.39 9.02 12.81
C ARG A 313 12.07 7.66 12.22
N ILE A 314 10.95 7.57 11.52
CA ILE A 314 10.50 6.30 10.94
C ILE A 314 11.48 5.71 9.92
N TRP A 315 12.21 6.53 9.18
CA TRP A 315 13.24 6.07 8.25
C TRP A 315 14.47 5.44 8.95
N ASN A 316 14.61 5.62 10.28
CA ASN A 316 15.61 4.89 11.05
C ASN A 316 15.23 3.42 11.31
N VAL A 317 14.06 2.99 10.80
CA VAL A 317 13.62 1.59 10.80
C VAL A 317 13.46 1.12 9.35
N GLU A 318 14.21 0.11 8.93
CA GLU A 318 14.08 -0.50 7.62
C GLU A 318 12.82 -1.37 7.56
N LEU A 319 11.84 -0.93 6.77
CA LEU A 319 10.52 -1.59 6.68
C LEU A 319 10.54 -2.80 5.75
N ASP A 320 11.38 -2.79 4.72
CA ASP A 320 11.47 -3.85 3.70
C ASP A 320 12.89 -4.43 3.65
N GLN A 321 13.15 -5.44 4.45
CA GLN A 321 14.43 -6.13 4.47
C GLN A 321 14.47 -7.22 3.40
N ALA A 322 15.33 -7.05 2.41
CA ALA A 322 15.45 -7.96 1.26
C ALA A 322 16.00 -9.35 1.62
N ARG A 323 16.69 -9.49 2.75
CA ARG A 323 17.32 -10.73 3.22
C ARG A 323 17.16 -10.88 4.71
N ASP A 324 17.46 -12.07 5.20
CA ASP A 324 17.32 -12.51 6.59
C ASP A 324 17.93 -11.53 7.61
N ARG A 325 17.40 -11.55 8.79
CA ARG A 325 17.47 -10.74 10.01
C ARG A 325 18.75 -9.93 10.29
N SER A 326 19.89 -10.24 9.68
CA SER A 326 21.19 -9.69 10.07
C SER A 326 21.68 -8.49 9.26
N VAL A 327 21.03 -8.16 8.16
CA VAL A 327 21.54 -7.13 7.25
C VAL A 327 20.51 -6.00 7.10
N ILE A 328 20.89 -4.82 7.57
CA ILE A 328 20.20 -3.56 7.29
C ILE A 328 20.83 -2.99 6.02
N SER A 329 20.04 -2.80 4.99
CA SER A 329 20.49 -2.29 3.69
C SER A 329 20.42 -0.76 3.62
N SER A 330 19.41 -0.16 4.26
CA SER A 330 19.24 1.29 4.28
C SER A 330 20.35 1.97 5.09
N PRO A 331 21.05 2.96 4.51
CA PRO A 331 22.12 3.66 5.22
C PRO A 331 21.63 4.57 6.35
N VAL A 332 20.34 4.92 6.35
CA VAL A 332 19.72 5.77 7.38
C VAL A 332 19.01 4.96 8.48
N ALA A 333 18.85 3.65 8.30
CA ALA A 333 18.19 2.80 9.28
C ALA A 333 19.15 2.31 10.36
N LEU A 334 18.68 2.30 11.59
CA LEU A 334 19.34 1.70 12.76
C LEU A 334 18.95 0.24 12.98
N THR A 335 17.69 -0.05 12.66
CA THR A 335 17.09 -1.36 12.90
C THR A 335 16.12 -1.69 11.75
N GLY A 336 15.61 -2.90 11.75
CA GLY A 336 14.62 -3.32 10.79
C GLY A 336 13.40 -3.96 11.43
N VAL A 337 12.32 -4.04 10.68
CA VAL A 337 11.06 -4.66 11.09
C VAL A 337 11.27 -6.07 11.66
N SER A 338 12.12 -6.89 11.04
CA SER A 338 12.40 -8.25 11.51
C SER A 338 13.04 -8.29 12.89
N HIS A 339 13.90 -7.32 13.22
CA HIS A 339 14.51 -7.21 14.54
C HIS A 339 13.47 -6.78 15.59
N LEU A 340 12.67 -5.75 15.27
CA LEU A 340 11.62 -5.29 16.18
C LEU A 340 10.54 -6.35 16.40
N TYR A 341 10.18 -7.09 15.35
CA TYR A 341 9.26 -8.23 15.48
C TYR A 341 9.82 -9.31 16.39
N TYR A 342 11.10 -9.67 16.23
CA TYR A 342 11.76 -10.64 17.11
C TYR A 342 11.77 -10.18 18.56
N ILE A 343 12.05 -8.89 18.80
CA ILE A 343 12.02 -8.30 20.15
C ILE A 343 10.60 -8.39 20.72
N ALA A 344 9.59 -7.97 19.97
CA ALA A 344 8.20 -8.01 20.40
C ALA A 344 7.73 -9.44 20.69
N GLU A 345 8.05 -10.39 19.81
CA GLU A 345 7.73 -11.80 19.99
C GLU A 345 8.33 -12.35 21.30
N HIS A 346 9.59 -12.04 21.58
CA HIS A 346 10.26 -12.52 22.79
C HIS A 346 9.78 -11.81 24.05
N LEU A 347 9.53 -10.52 23.98
CA LEU A 347 8.97 -9.78 25.13
C LEU A 347 7.56 -10.24 25.50
N LEU A 348 6.74 -10.62 24.53
CA LEU A 348 5.37 -11.08 24.76
C LEU A 348 5.31 -12.57 25.15
N PHE A 349 6.08 -13.42 24.50
CA PHE A 349 5.90 -14.88 24.55
C PHE A 349 7.13 -15.66 25.04
N TYR A 350 8.25 -15.01 25.33
CA TYR A 350 9.43 -15.71 25.81
C TYR A 350 9.20 -16.30 27.21
N VAL A 351 9.56 -17.56 27.35
CA VAL A 351 9.56 -18.24 28.65
C VAL A 351 10.99 -18.63 29.01
N GLU A 352 11.46 -18.17 30.16
CA GLU A 352 12.76 -18.53 30.67
C GLU A 352 12.88 -20.05 30.87
N ARG A 353 14.10 -20.60 30.65
CA ARG A 353 14.50 -21.96 30.96
C ARG A 353 14.10 -23.08 30.01
N VAL A 354 13.67 -22.80 28.79
CA VAL A 354 13.54 -23.87 27.80
C VAL A 354 14.92 -24.18 27.19
N LYS A 355 15.53 -25.29 27.57
CA LYS A 355 16.81 -25.75 27.02
C LYS A 355 16.65 -26.39 25.64
N ASP A 356 15.47 -26.91 25.34
CA ASP A 356 15.17 -27.58 24.07
C ASP A 356 14.73 -26.58 22.98
N ILE A 357 15.46 -26.60 21.86
CA ILE A 357 15.17 -25.75 20.70
C ILE A 357 13.80 -26.07 20.07
N ALA A 358 13.40 -27.33 20.06
CA ALA A 358 12.10 -27.75 19.53
C ALA A 358 10.94 -27.23 20.39
N ALA A 359 11.07 -27.35 21.72
CA ALA A 359 10.10 -26.80 22.66
C ALA A 359 10.05 -25.27 22.57
N LYS A 360 11.18 -24.58 22.40
CA LYS A 360 11.22 -23.13 22.20
C LYS A 360 10.48 -22.69 20.93
N LYS A 361 10.64 -23.41 19.82
CA LYS A 361 9.89 -23.17 18.58
C LYS A 361 8.40 -23.34 18.78
N THR A 362 7.99 -24.39 19.50
CA THR A 362 6.59 -24.64 19.83
C THR A 362 5.99 -23.55 20.71
N MET A 363 6.80 -23.02 21.64
CA MET A 363 6.38 -21.92 22.53
C MET A 363 6.10 -20.61 21.80
N LEU A 364 6.83 -20.33 20.74
CA LEU A 364 6.63 -19.16 19.87
C LEU A 364 5.61 -19.43 18.75
N ALA A 365 4.98 -20.61 18.73
CA ALA A 365 4.02 -20.97 17.70
C ALA A 365 2.78 -20.05 17.70
N ARG A 366 2.20 -19.86 16.52
CA ARG A 366 1.03 -18.98 16.32
C ARG A 366 -0.21 -19.42 17.09
N SER A 367 -0.34 -20.71 17.42
CA SER A 367 -1.43 -21.24 18.22
C SER A 367 -1.30 -21.00 19.73
N ARG A 368 -0.21 -20.39 20.16
CA ARG A 368 0.03 -20.15 21.59
C ARG A 368 -0.98 -19.20 22.19
N ARG A 369 -1.45 -19.51 23.40
CA ARG A 369 -2.39 -18.67 24.16
C ARG A 369 -1.73 -17.35 24.56
N LEU A 370 -2.57 -16.31 24.66
CA LEU A 370 -2.12 -14.96 25.03
C LEU A 370 -1.90 -14.75 26.53
N THR A 371 -2.09 -15.78 27.36
CA THR A 371 -1.99 -15.67 28.83
C THR A 371 -0.69 -15.02 29.30
N GLU A 372 0.44 -15.40 28.70
CA GLU A 372 1.75 -14.82 29.06
C GLU A 372 1.86 -13.36 28.66
N ALA A 373 1.30 -13.00 27.50
CA ALA A 373 1.24 -11.61 27.04
C ALA A 373 0.38 -10.77 27.98
N TYR A 374 -0.79 -11.27 28.39
CA TYR A 374 -1.66 -10.59 29.35
C TYR A 374 -0.97 -10.35 30.69
N THR A 375 -0.31 -11.38 31.22
CA THR A 375 0.45 -11.27 32.49
C THR A 375 1.55 -10.21 32.37
N ARG A 376 2.34 -10.25 31.32
CA ARG A 376 3.46 -9.33 31.12
C ARG A 376 3.04 -7.90 30.89
N LEU A 377 1.90 -7.71 30.24
CA LEU A 377 1.33 -6.39 29.99
C LEU A 377 0.50 -5.85 31.17
N GLY A 378 0.13 -6.71 32.13
CA GLY A 378 -0.73 -6.31 33.26
C GLY A 378 -2.20 -6.18 32.88
N LEU A 379 -2.67 -7.01 31.95
CA LEU A 379 -4.04 -6.97 31.42
C LEU A 379 -5.01 -7.93 32.13
N LEU A 380 -4.53 -8.74 33.07
CA LEU A 380 -5.38 -9.75 33.75
C LEU A 380 -6.55 -9.14 34.53
N ASP A 381 -6.39 -7.93 35.03
CA ASP A 381 -7.43 -7.21 35.79
C ASP A 381 -8.32 -6.32 34.89
N GLU A 382 -7.92 -6.10 33.63
CA GLU A 382 -8.64 -5.23 32.70
C GLU A 382 -9.52 -6.00 31.71
N LEU A 383 -9.21 -7.29 31.49
CA LEU A 383 -9.95 -8.17 30.59
C LEU A 383 -10.80 -9.16 31.38
N THR A 384 -12.03 -9.37 30.95
CA THR A 384 -12.90 -10.38 31.56
C THR A 384 -12.45 -11.79 31.19
N THR A 385 -12.91 -12.78 31.95
CA THR A 385 -12.64 -14.18 31.64
C THR A 385 -13.16 -14.56 30.24
N GLU A 386 -14.26 -13.96 29.81
CA GLU A 386 -14.83 -14.16 28.48
C GLU A 386 -13.95 -13.55 27.39
N ASP A 387 -13.43 -12.33 27.60
CA ASP A 387 -12.46 -11.68 26.69
C ASP A 387 -11.17 -12.52 26.51
N MET A 388 -10.79 -13.26 27.55
CA MET A 388 -9.55 -14.07 27.53
C MET A 388 -9.78 -15.51 27.06
N ALA A 389 -11.05 -15.98 27.07
CA ALA A 389 -11.38 -17.35 26.73
C ALA A 389 -11.13 -17.62 25.24
N ASN A 390 -10.52 -18.78 24.95
CA ASN A 390 -10.26 -19.26 23.58
C ASN A 390 -9.36 -18.38 22.71
N ASN A 391 -8.76 -17.33 23.26
CA ASN A 391 -7.84 -16.49 22.51
C ASN A 391 -6.44 -17.11 22.43
N ASN A 392 -5.83 -16.96 21.27
CA ASN A 392 -4.43 -17.29 21.04
C ASN A 392 -3.78 -16.19 20.18
N ARG A 393 -2.51 -16.35 19.87
CA ARG A 393 -1.71 -15.37 19.12
C ARG A 393 -2.32 -14.95 17.78
N THR A 394 -3.13 -15.81 17.15
CA THR A 394 -3.74 -15.58 15.82
C THR A 394 -5.27 -15.57 15.80
N ASN A 395 -5.87 -15.73 16.95
CA ASN A 395 -7.33 -15.70 17.12
C ASN A 395 -7.68 -14.94 18.40
N TYR A 396 -8.14 -13.71 18.28
CA TYR A 396 -8.48 -12.80 19.37
C TYR A 396 -9.51 -11.77 18.89
N THR A 397 -10.19 -11.14 19.83
CA THR A 397 -11.15 -10.08 19.54
C THR A 397 -10.46 -8.73 19.36
N ASP A 398 -11.10 -7.80 18.65
CA ASP A 398 -10.59 -6.42 18.46
C ASP A 398 -10.40 -5.69 19.81
N LYS A 399 -11.28 -5.96 20.78
CA LYS A 399 -11.15 -5.43 22.15
C LYS A 399 -9.82 -5.85 22.79
N VAL A 400 -9.47 -7.15 22.65
CA VAL A 400 -8.21 -7.70 23.16
C VAL A 400 -7.03 -7.12 22.39
N ALA A 401 -7.09 -7.05 21.05
CA ALA A 401 -6.06 -6.44 20.24
C ALA A 401 -5.76 -5.02 20.71
N LYS A 402 -6.79 -4.20 20.87
CA LYS A 402 -6.66 -2.81 21.29
C LYS A 402 -6.08 -2.65 22.70
N ALA A 403 -6.51 -3.47 23.65
CA ALA A 403 -5.96 -3.48 25.01
C ALA A 403 -4.47 -3.84 25.01
N VAL A 404 -4.10 -4.87 24.24
CA VAL A 404 -2.70 -5.30 24.10
C VAL A 404 -1.85 -4.22 23.44
N GLU A 405 -2.31 -3.59 22.37
CA GLU A 405 -1.62 -2.49 21.68
C GLU A 405 -1.30 -1.33 22.63
N VAL A 406 -2.31 -0.85 23.36
CA VAL A 406 -2.15 0.29 24.29
C VAL A 406 -1.11 -0.04 25.35
N LYS A 407 -1.26 -1.17 26.04
CA LYS A 407 -0.32 -1.57 27.11
C LYS A 407 1.07 -1.87 26.57
N TRP A 408 1.16 -2.44 25.37
CA TRP A 408 2.43 -2.66 24.71
C TRP A 408 3.16 -1.33 24.46
N CYS A 409 2.49 -0.33 23.89
CA CYS A 409 3.08 0.97 23.64
C CYS A 409 3.48 1.68 24.93
N GLU A 410 2.65 1.63 25.96
CA GLU A 410 2.93 2.24 27.26
C GLU A 410 4.17 1.62 27.92
N LYS A 411 4.30 0.30 27.90
CA LYS A 411 5.32 -0.44 28.63
C LYS A 411 6.63 -0.62 27.86
N TYR A 412 6.53 -0.98 26.58
CA TYR A 412 7.67 -1.33 25.74
C TYR A 412 7.95 -0.36 24.61
N GLY A 413 6.91 0.22 24.02
CA GLY A 413 7.06 1.16 22.91
C GLY A 413 7.89 2.38 23.28
N LYS A 414 7.56 3.00 24.42
CA LYS A 414 8.33 4.14 25.00
C LYS A 414 9.76 3.76 25.34
N SER A 415 9.98 2.53 25.81
CA SER A 415 11.31 2.04 26.14
C SER A 415 12.16 1.81 24.89
N LEU A 416 11.57 1.25 23.84
CA LEU A 416 12.24 1.08 22.55
C LEU A 416 12.60 2.42 21.90
N GLU A 417 11.66 3.37 21.91
CA GLU A 417 11.91 4.74 21.42
C GLU A 417 13.07 5.39 22.19
N ARG A 418 13.07 5.28 23.53
CA ARG A 418 14.14 5.84 24.36
C ARG A 418 15.49 5.18 24.05
N ILE A 419 15.54 3.86 23.88
CA ILE A 419 16.79 3.16 23.52
C ILE A 419 17.30 3.62 22.16
N LEU A 420 16.42 3.63 21.15
CA LEU A 420 16.83 3.96 19.79
C LEU A 420 17.09 5.46 19.59
N GLY A 421 16.42 6.33 20.34
CA GLY A 421 16.53 7.79 20.18
C GLY A 421 17.44 8.49 21.17
N SER A 422 17.84 7.81 22.29
CA SER A 422 18.61 8.48 23.37
C SER A 422 19.93 7.76 23.71
N PHE A 423 20.10 6.48 23.31
CA PHE A 423 21.40 5.85 23.46
C PHE A 423 22.41 6.51 22.52
N HIS A 424 23.48 7.06 23.07
CA HIS A 424 24.34 8.03 22.38
C HIS A 424 24.75 7.63 20.96
N PRO A 425 25.26 6.41 20.65
CA PRO A 425 25.58 6.04 19.28
C PRO A 425 24.37 6.02 18.34
N TYR A 426 23.19 5.62 18.82
CA TYR A 426 21.96 5.59 18.04
C TYR A 426 21.40 7.01 17.84
N ALA A 427 21.45 7.82 18.89
CA ALA A 427 21.06 9.23 18.82
C ALA A 427 21.92 10.01 17.80
N ALA A 428 23.24 9.79 17.79
CA ALA A 428 24.15 10.39 16.82
C ALA A 428 23.79 10.00 15.38
N HIS A 429 23.47 8.75 15.13
CA HIS A 429 23.00 8.28 13.82
C HIS A 429 21.66 8.93 13.42
N CYS A 430 20.71 9.01 14.35
CA CYS A 430 19.44 9.68 14.12
C CYS A 430 19.62 11.17 13.80
N LEU A 431 20.47 11.89 14.55
CA LEU A 431 20.80 13.29 14.31
C LEU A 431 21.47 13.48 12.95
N ALA A 432 22.43 12.62 12.60
CA ALA A 432 23.07 12.65 11.29
C ALA A 432 22.05 12.49 10.16
N SER A 433 21.13 11.55 10.28
CA SER A 433 20.08 11.34 9.27
C SER A 433 19.16 12.56 9.17
N LEU A 434 18.79 13.20 10.27
CA LEU A 434 18.01 14.45 10.29
C LEU A 434 18.76 15.57 9.58
N THR A 435 20.01 15.82 9.95
CA THR A 435 20.84 16.86 9.35
C THR A 435 20.96 16.68 7.83
N ILE A 436 21.15 15.45 7.38
CA ILE A 436 21.22 15.14 5.95
C ILE A 436 19.87 15.39 5.27
N ASN A 437 18.77 14.97 5.88
CA ASN A 437 17.42 15.24 5.34
C ASN A 437 17.16 16.75 5.20
N GLU A 438 17.48 17.54 6.22
CA GLU A 438 17.32 19.00 6.21
C GLU A 438 18.19 19.67 5.14
N ARG A 439 19.46 19.27 5.01
CA ARG A 439 20.36 19.78 3.97
C ARG A 439 19.86 19.46 2.56
N LEU A 440 19.35 18.23 2.34
CA LEU A 440 18.79 17.85 1.04
C LEU A 440 17.50 18.61 0.73
N GLN A 441 16.69 18.88 1.75
CA GLN A 441 15.48 19.68 1.62
C GLN A 441 15.82 21.14 1.30
N ALA A 442 16.76 21.74 2.01
CA ALA A 442 17.24 23.11 1.76
C ALA A 442 17.87 23.25 0.37
N ALA A 443 18.59 22.24 -0.09
CA ALA A 443 19.17 22.20 -1.44
C ALA A 443 18.16 21.84 -2.53
N ASN A 444 16.88 21.65 -2.19
CA ASN A 444 15.82 21.17 -3.09
C ASN A 444 16.21 19.90 -3.87
N ASN A 445 17.02 19.03 -3.25
CA ASN A 445 17.44 17.77 -3.85
C ASN A 445 16.44 16.65 -3.56
N ILE A 446 15.22 16.83 -4.07
CA ILE A 446 14.08 15.92 -3.86
C ILE A 446 14.42 14.49 -4.24
N LYS A 447 15.20 14.29 -5.31
CA LYS A 447 15.55 12.95 -5.83
C LYS A 447 16.42 12.16 -4.85
N LEU A 448 17.44 12.79 -4.31
CA LEU A 448 18.33 12.13 -3.34
C LEU A 448 17.63 11.91 -2.00
N ARG A 449 16.82 12.90 -1.60
CA ARG A 449 15.99 12.80 -0.40
C ARG A 449 15.03 11.61 -0.49
N ALA A 450 14.29 11.47 -1.58
CA ALA A 450 13.37 10.35 -1.81
C ALA A 450 14.12 9.00 -1.77
N LEU A 451 15.29 8.92 -2.39
CA LEU A 451 16.09 7.69 -2.38
C LEU A 451 16.55 7.26 -0.98
N LEU A 452 16.91 8.20 -0.12
CA LEU A 452 17.45 7.90 1.21
C LEU A 452 16.36 7.74 2.27
N PHE A 453 15.28 8.54 2.20
CA PHE A 453 14.36 8.74 3.33
C PHE A 453 12.92 8.27 3.07
N ASP A 454 12.48 8.15 1.82
CA ASP A 454 11.12 7.64 1.53
C ASP A 454 11.00 6.11 1.72
N GLY A 455 12.04 5.53 2.30
CA GLY A 455 12.03 4.29 3.08
C GLY A 455 11.80 3.01 2.29
N GLN A 456 11.84 3.08 0.95
CA GLN A 456 11.39 1.96 0.15
C GLN A 456 12.27 1.71 -1.07
N ALA A 457 13.46 2.28 -1.11
CA ALA A 457 14.39 1.97 -2.18
C ALA A 457 14.83 0.51 -2.08
N SER A 458 14.60 -0.27 -3.13
CA SER A 458 15.16 -1.61 -3.23
C SER A 458 16.68 -1.55 -3.12
N SER A 459 17.32 -2.62 -2.66
CA SER A 459 18.79 -2.71 -2.64
C SER A 459 19.41 -2.36 -3.99
N ARG A 460 18.71 -2.65 -5.08
CA ARG A 460 19.10 -2.30 -6.45
C ARG A 460 19.01 -0.79 -6.73
N THR A 461 18.03 -0.09 -6.16
CA THR A 461 17.92 1.37 -6.26
C THR A 461 19.10 2.06 -5.56
N PHE A 462 19.54 1.53 -4.42
CA PHE A 462 20.77 1.98 -3.75
C PHE A 462 22.02 1.66 -4.57
N GLU A 463 22.10 0.50 -5.23
CA GLU A 463 23.19 0.14 -6.13
C GLU A 463 23.27 1.09 -7.33
N ASP A 464 22.15 1.33 -7.99
CA ASP A 464 22.07 2.26 -9.11
C ASP A 464 22.44 3.71 -8.69
N PHE A 465 22.05 4.11 -7.50
CA PHE A 465 22.38 5.41 -6.94
C PHE A 465 23.89 5.49 -6.57
N ARG A 466 24.41 4.47 -5.94
CA ARG A 466 25.84 4.32 -5.62
C ARG A 466 26.70 4.45 -6.88
N ASP A 467 26.32 3.77 -7.95
CA ASP A 467 27.07 3.81 -9.21
C ASP A 467 27.04 5.19 -9.87
N ARG A 468 25.97 5.96 -9.70
CA ARG A 468 25.89 7.34 -10.14
C ARG A 468 26.69 8.30 -9.25
N LEU A 469 26.77 8.05 -7.95
CA LEU A 469 27.57 8.82 -7.02
C LEU A 469 29.07 8.64 -7.28
N LYS A 470 29.52 7.44 -7.63
CA LYS A 470 30.92 7.15 -7.97
C LYS A 470 31.47 8.10 -9.02
N VAL A 471 30.66 8.54 -9.97
CA VAL A 471 31.02 9.49 -11.03
C VAL A 471 31.23 10.91 -10.50
N LYS A 472 30.82 11.22 -9.26
CA LYS A 472 30.78 12.58 -8.72
C LYS A 472 31.59 12.77 -7.43
N MET A 473 32.21 11.72 -6.91
CA MET A 473 32.96 11.76 -5.65
C MET A 473 34.47 11.67 -5.92
N ASP A 474 35.27 12.17 -4.96
CA ASP A 474 36.72 12.14 -5.05
C ASP A 474 37.29 10.75 -4.91
N ASP A 475 38.50 10.51 -5.43
CA ASP A 475 39.17 9.21 -5.48
C ASP A 475 39.49 8.62 -4.10
N ASP A 476 39.53 9.41 -3.03
CA ASP A 476 39.80 8.95 -1.65
C ASP A 476 38.57 8.41 -0.93
N THR A 477 37.43 8.33 -1.59
CA THR A 477 36.16 7.89 -0.98
C THR A 477 36.01 6.37 -1.07
N ASP A 478 35.43 5.75 0.00
CA ASP A 478 35.02 4.34 -0.06
C ASP A 478 33.85 4.15 -1.05
N TRP A 479 34.20 3.76 -2.26
CA TRP A 479 33.27 3.54 -3.35
C TRP A 479 32.37 2.32 -3.20
N SER A 480 32.63 1.46 -2.22
CA SER A 480 31.80 0.28 -1.98
C SER A 480 30.43 0.67 -1.43
N THR A 481 30.36 1.75 -0.62
CA THR A 481 29.15 2.23 0.05
C THR A 481 29.18 3.75 0.23
N PRO A 482 29.13 4.56 -0.86
CA PRO A 482 29.31 6.00 -0.76
C PRO A 482 28.21 6.69 0.07
N GLU A 483 26.98 6.20 0.03
CA GLU A 483 25.87 6.66 0.87
C GLU A 483 26.14 6.42 2.37
N ARG A 484 26.73 5.27 2.72
CA ARG A 484 27.13 4.96 4.11
C ARG A 484 28.32 5.82 4.55
N HIS A 485 29.22 6.12 3.64
CA HIS A 485 30.35 7.02 3.94
C HIS A 485 29.87 8.42 4.31
N VAL A 486 28.91 8.98 3.57
CA VAL A 486 28.30 10.28 3.88
C VAL A 486 27.60 10.24 5.24
N ILE A 487 26.83 9.21 5.51
CA ILE A 487 26.16 9.02 6.82
C ILE A 487 27.18 8.87 7.92
N LYS A 488 28.23 8.04 7.76
CA LYS A 488 29.28 7.84 8.76
C LYS A 488 29.97 9.16 9.10
N LYS A 489 30.38 9.94 8.11
CA LYS A 489 31.02 11.24 8.33
C LYS A 489 30.13 12.19 9.15
N GLU A 490 28.83 12.18 8.90
CA GLU A 490 27.89 12.99 9.66
C GLU A 490 27.67 12.45 11.09
N VAL A 491 27.62 11.11 11.26
CA VAL A 491 27.56 10.47 12.60
C VAL A 491 28.79 10.81 13.42
N ASP A 492 30.02 10.73 12.83
CA ASP A 492 31.26 11.07 13.50
C ASP A 492 31.27 12.54 13.97
N GLY A 493 30.57 13.42 13.26
CA GLY A 493 30.38 14.80 13.67
C GLY A 493 29.41 15.03 14.84
N HIS A 494 28.58 14.05 15.15
CA HIS A 494 27.62 14.08 16.27
C HIS A 494 28.06 13.25 17.46
N LEU A 495 29.03 12.34 17.31
CA LEU A 495 29.66 11.59 18.39
C LEU A 495 30.69 12.43 19.14
#